data_2aa9b16a3154b6941133b131c9259353
#
_entry.id   2aa9b16a3154b6941133b131c9259353
#
_cell.length_a   1.000
_cell.length_b   1.000
_cell.length_c   1.000
_cell.angle_alpha   90.00
_cell.angle_beta   90.00
_cell.angle_gamma   90.00
#
_symmetry.space_group_name_H-M   'P 1'
#
loop_
_entity.id
_entity.type
_entity.pdbx_description
1 polymer ?
#
loop_
_entity_poly.entity_id
_entity_poly.type
_entity_poly.pdbx_seq_one_letter_code
_entity_poly.pdbx_strand_id
1 'polypeptide(L)'
;RVGKMIDKATYKPLEDWQISYVPHGINPNVFKPLETVSDDIKKLLFGDKEYDFILFYNNRNIRRKQPSDVIYSYKLFCDSLTKEQSEKCLLLMHTAAVDENGTDLPAVIEALCPYDVKFTGLKLEQDRLNEIYNLVDCTINIANNEGFGLTTAESLMAGTPIIVNVTGGLQDQCGFNYTADNYITFGTLHNRKTHGSTTHGEWVVPVWPSAINLNGSVPTPYIFDDRVNDEEVATAINQVYEWSKEERKERGLKGREFMIQNLSSEIMANTLIEGIEQTFQNYKPKKRFDLYKIV
;
A
#
# COMPACT_ATOMS: atom_id res chain seq x y z
N ARG A 1 -15.93 -2.68 1.17
CA ARG A 1 -16.57 -4.03 1.22
C ARG A 1 -17.59 -4.05 2.32
N VAL A 2 -18.68 -3.35 2.06
CA VAL A 2 -19.76 -3.18 3.04
C VAL A 2 -20.67 -4.37 2.86
N GLY A 3 -20.59 -5.35 3.77
CA GLY A 3 -21.61 -6.37 3.87
C GLY A 3 -22.98 -5.72 4.05
N LYS A 4 -24.06 -6.44 3.78
CA LYS A 4 -25.40 -5.92 4.03
C LYS A 4 -25.52 -5.49 5.48
N MET A 5 -25.46 -4.18 5.73
CA MET A 5 -25.66 -3.63 7.06
C MET A 5 -27.16 -3.59 7.36
N ILE A 6 -27.49 -3.72 8.63
CA ILE A 6 -28.87 -3.63 9.10
C ILE A 6 -29.00 -2.35 9.90
N ASP A 7 -29.97 -1.52 9.57
CA ASP A 7 -30.36 -0.40 10.43
C ASP A 7 -30.84 -0.97 11.78
N LYS A 8 -30.03 -0.74 12.81
CA LYS A 8 -30.30 -1.24 14.17
C LYS A 8 -31.61 -0.71 14.78
N ALA A 9 -32.09 0.44 14.31
CA ALA A 9 -33.32 1.02 14.80
C ALA A 9 -34.58 0.40 14.17
N THR A 10 -34.48 -0.04 12.93
CA THR A 10 -35.62 -0.56 12.19
C THR A 10 -35.54 -2.04 11.85
N TYR A 11 -34.36 -2.67 12.07
CA TYR A 11 -34.04 -4.05 11.68
C TYR A 11 -34.26 -4.34 10.19
N LYS A 12 -34.22 -3.30 9.35
CA LYS A 12 -34.35 -3.43 7.89
C LYS A 12 -32.95 -3.38 7.25
N PRO A 13 -32.71 -4.14 6.18
CA PRO A 13 -31.51 -3.97 5.37
C PRO A 13 -31.40 -2.51 4.88
N LEU A 14 -30.18 -2.00 4.83
CA LEU A 14 -29.94 -0.72 4.18
C LEU A 14 -30.14 -0.86 2.66
N GLU A 15 -30.71 0.17 2.06
CA GLU A 15 -30.86 0.27 0.62
C GLU A 15 -29.51 0.69 -0.01
N ASP A 16 -29.28 0.35 -1.27
CA ASP A 16 -27.99 0.54 -1.93
C ASP A 16 -27.56 2.04 -1.94
N TRP A 17 -28.51 2.96 -2.05
CA TRP A 17 -28.24 4.41 -2.00
C TRP A 17 -27.79 4.92 -0.63
N GLN A 18 -28.01 4.16 0.44
CA GLN A 18 -27.63 4.54 1.82
C GLN A 18 -26.17 4.24 2.15
N ILE A 19 -25.50 3.46 1.31
CA ILE A 19 -24.10 3.08 1.49
C ILE A 19 -23.41 3.03 0.15
N SER A 20 -22.37 3.83 -0.01
CA SER A 20 -21.46 3.76 -1.16
C SER A 20 -20.02 3.59 -0.70
N TYR A 21 -19.23 2.90 -1.49
CA TYR A 21 -17.79 2.81 -1.29
C TYR A 21 -17.11 3.91 -2.11
N VAL A 22 -16.46 4.83 -1.42
CA VAL A 22 -15.65 5.87 -2.04
C VAL A 22 -14.18 5.59 -1.72
N PRO A 23 -13.39 5.10 -2.68
CA PRO A 23 -11.96 4.84 -2.46
C PRO A 23 -11.20 6.16 -2.28
N HIS A 24 -10.03 6.09 -1.65
CA HIS A 24 -9.08 7.20 -1.72
C HIS A 24 -8.62 7.41 -3.16
N GLY A 25 -8.55 8.69 -3.57
CA GLY A 25 -8.06 9.06 -4.89
C GLY A 25 -6.68 9.70 -4.84
N ILE A 26 -5.79 9.27 -5.73
CA ILE A 26 -4.47 9.88 -5.90
C ILE A 26 -4.51 10.86 -7.07
N ASN A 27 -3.91 12.03 -6.89
CA ASN A 27 -3.88 13.05 -7.93
C ASN A 27 -2.84 12.69 -9.02
N PRO A 28 -3.29 12.39 -10.27
CA PRO A 28 -2.39 11.99 -11.35
C PRO A 28 -1.51 13.11 -11.90
N ASN A 29 -1.79 14.36 -11.52
CA ASN A 29 -0.97 15.51 -11.91
C ASN A 29 0.17 15.77 -10.93
N VAL A 30 0.05 15.29 -9.68
CA VAL A 30 1.10 15.38 -8.65
C VAL A 30 2.03 14.19 -8.77
N PHE A 31 1.48 12.97 -8.66
CA PHE A 31 2.25 11.74 -8.83
C PHE A 31 2.12 11.27 -10.27
N LYS A 32 3.24 11.32 -10.99
CA LYS A 32 3.29 11.02 -12.44
C LYS A 32 4.68 10.60 -12.86
N PRO A 33 4.81 9.85 -13.95
CA PRO A 33 6.09 9.61 -14.59
C PRO A 33 6.76 10.94 -14.99
N LEU A 34 8.07 11.03 -14.76
CA LEU A 34 8.91 12.16 -15.14
C LEU A 34 9.85 11.72 -16.27
N GLU A 35 10.09 12.61 -17.24
CA GLU A 35 11.09 12.36 -18.28
C GLU A 35 12.51 12.35 -17.69
N THR A 36 12.74 13.25 -16.75
CA THR A 36 14.02 13.37 -16.04
C THR A 36 13.77 13.70 -14.58
N VAL A 37 14.64 13.19 -13.71
CA VAL A 37 14.68 13.53 -12.30
C VAL A 37 15.88 14.42 -12.03
N SER A 38 15.74 15.39 -11.14
CA SER A 38 16.78 16.35 -10.86
C SER A 38 18.06 15.69 -10.32
N ASP A 39 19.22 16.16 -10.75
CA ASP A 39 20.50 15.64 -10.27
C ASP A 39 20.75 15.99 -8.80
N ASP A 40 20.12 17.06 -8.31
CA ASP A 40 20.20 17.46 -6.90
C ASP A 40 19.66 16.37 -5.97
N ILE A 41 18.49 15.77 -6.30
CA ILE A 41 17.91 14.73 -5.46
C ILE A 41 18.71 13.43 -5.55
N LYS A 42 19.21 13.09 -6.73
CA LYS A 42 20.09 11.92 -6.90
C LYS A 42 21.35 12.06 -6.05
N LYS A 43 22.02 13.23 -6.13
CA LYS A 43 23.22 13.51 -5.35
C LYS A 43 22.95 13.52 -3.85
N LEU A 44 21.80 14.08 -3.45
CA LEU A 44 21.38 14.11 -2.05
C LEU A 44 21.20 12.70 -1.48
N LEU A 45 20.53 11.81 -2.23
CA LEU A 45 20.18 10.46 -1.77
C LEU A 45 21.33 9.45 -1.93
N PHE A 46 22.07 9.54 -3.02
CA PHE A 46 23.03 8.51 -3.41
C PHE A 46 24.49 8.96 -3.31
N GLY A 47 24.75 10.29 -3.28
CA GLY A 47 26.09 10.84 -3.45
C GLY A 47 26.61 10.53 -4.85
N ASP A 48 27.83 9.99 -4.92
CA ASP A 48 28.46 9.58 -6.18
C ASP A 48 28.28 8.07 -6.48
N LYS A 49 27.52 7.35 -5.63
CA LYS A 49 27.29 5.92 -5.81
C LYS A 49 26.12 5.65 -6.73
N GLU A 50 26.33 4.77 -7.72
CA GLU A 50 25.29 4.27 -8.61
C GLU A 50 24.77 2.93 -8.14
N TYR A 51 23.46 2.75 -8.23
CA TYR A 51 22.76 1.51 -7.89
C TYR A 51 22.03 0.95 -9.11
N ASP A 52 22.02 -0.35 -9.24
CA ASP A 52 21.30 -1.08 -10.27
C ASP A 52 19.88 -1.44 -9.84
N PHE A 53 19.65 -1.49 -8.52
CA PHE A 53 18.36 -1.78 -7.92
C PHE A 53 18.14 -0.98 -6.64
N ILE A 54 17.02 -0.25 -6.58
CA ILE A 54 16.64 0.57 -5.42
C ILE A 54 15.25 0.15 -4.97
N LEU A 55 15.18 -0.53 -3.81
CA LEU A 55 13.94 -0.82 -3.12
C LEU A 55 13.57 0.35 -2.21
N PHE A 56 12.33 0.81 -2.29
CA PHE A 56 11.85 1.97 -1.53
C PHE A 56 10.81 1.60 -0.49
N TYR A 57 11.04 2.01 0.74
CA TYR A 57 10.10 1.94 1.84
C TYR A 57 9.67 3.35 2.26
N ASN A 58 8.37 3.63 2.18
CA ASN A 58 7.79 4.92 2.57
C ASN A 58 6.61 4.69 3.52
N ASN A 59 6.87 4.67 4.81
CA ASN A 59 5.85 4.56 5.85
C ASN A 59 6.40 5.14 7.16
N ARG A 60 5.50 5.46 8.09
CA ARG A 60 5.89 5.81 9.45
C ARG A 60 6.57 4.62 10.15
N ASN A 61 7.62 4.86 10.92
CA ASN A 61 8.25 3.86 11.78
C ASN A 61 7.31 3.55 12.96
N ILE A 62 6.39 2.62 12.75
CA ILE A 62 5.48 2.07 13.79
C ILE A 62 5.34 0.57 13.59
N ARG A 63 5.10 -0.15 14.68
CA ARG A 63 5.15 -1.63 14.72
C ARG A 63 4.36 -2.30 13.60
N ARG A 64 3.10 -1.90 13.37
CA ARG A 64 2.26 -2.53 12.32
C ARG A 64 2.77 -2.32 10.89
N LYS A 65 3.67 -1.38 10.65
CA LYS A 65 4.26 -1.08 9.33
C LYS A 65 5.50 -1.93 9.02
N GLN A 66 5.95 -2.71 9.97
CA GLN A 66 7.01 -3.72 9.83
C GLN A 66 8.32 -3.20 9.19
N PRO A 67 8.85 -2.02 9.58
CA PRO A 67 10.08 -1.50 8.97
C PRO A 67 11.29 -2.39 9.22
N SER A 68 11.35 -3.06 10.36
CA SER A 68 12.44 -4.00 10.69
C SER A 68 12.39 -5.26 9.85
N ASP A 69 11.19 -5.80 9.60
CA ASP A 69 11.00 -6.98 8.74
C ASP A 69 11.36 -6.63 7.28
N VAL A 70 11.11 -5.38 6.82
CA VAL A 70 11.59 -4.92 5.50
C VAL A 70 13.11 -4.94 5.41
N ILE A 71 13.82 -4.45 6.45
CA ILE A 71 15.29 -4.48 6.50
C ILE A 71 15.79 -5.93 6.49
N TYR A 72 15.17 -6.80 7.27
CA TYR A 72 15.57 -8.20 7.36
C TYR A 72 15.28 -8.96 6.05
N SER A 73 14.12 -8.75 5.44
CA SER A 73 13.80 -9.35 4.14
C SER A 73 14.72 -8.86 3.02
N TYR A 74 15.08 -7.57 3.03
CA TYR A 74 16.06 -7.00 2.11
C TYR A 74 17.45 -7.66 2.32
N LYS A 75 17.85 -7.87 3.58
CA LYS A 75 19.08 -8.60 3.90
C LYS A 75 19.06 -10.02 3.35
N LEU A 76 17.97 -10.78 3.54
CA LEU A 76 17.84 -12.13 3.00
C LEU A 76 17.91 -12.15 1.46
N PHE A 77 17.31 -11.17 0.80
CA PHE A 77 17.45 -11.00 -0.65
C PHE A 77 18.90 -10.76 -1.05
N CYS A 78 19.59 -9.82 -0.41
CA CYS A 78 21.00 -9.52 -0.72
C CYS A 78 21.94 -10.72 -0.43
N ASP A 79 21.64 -11.53 0.58
CA ASP A 79 22.40 -12.78 0.87
C ASP A 79 22.33 -13.79 -0.28
N SER A 80 21.29 -13.75 -1.11
CA SER A 80 21.14 -14.64 -2.27
C SER A 80 21.93 -14.18 -3.50
N LEU A 81 22.46 -12.96 -3.47
CA LEU A 81 23.22 -12.36 -4.58
C LEU A 81 24.72 -12.56 -4.44
N THR A 82 25.46 -12.34 -5.54
CA THR A 82 26.91 -12.19 -5.44
C THR A 82 27.25 -10.88 -4.72
N LYS A 83 28.47 -10.77 -4.22
CA LYS A 83 28.95 -9.56 -3.56
C LYS A 83 28.82 -8.33 -4.47
N GLU A 84 29.22 -8.47 -5.73
CA GLU A 84 29.17 -7.38 -6.73
C GLU A 84 27.74 -6.94 -7.00
N GLN A 85 26.79 -7.87 -7.02
CA GLN A 85 25.37 -7.57 -7.21
C GLN A 85 24.79 -6.87 -5.97
N SER A 86 25.03 -7.39 -4.78
CA SER A 86 24.51 -6.83 -3.53
C SER A 86 25.07 -5.43 -3.24
N GLU A 87 26.32 -5.14 -3.62
CA GLU A 87 26.92 -3.80 -3.53
C GLU A 87 26.24 -2.75 -4.47
N LYS A 88 25.47 -3.23 -5.45
CA LYS A 88 24.70 -2.40 -6.39
C LYS A 88 23.21 -2.28 -5.99
N CYS A 89 22.82 -2.84 -4.87
CA CYS A 89 21.45 -2.73 -4.33
C CYS A 89 21.39 -1.69 -3.21
N LEU A 90 20.23 -1.04 -3.08
CA LEU A 90 19.94 -0.08 -2.02
C LEU A 90 18.53 -0.30 -1.48
N LEU A 91 18.37 -0.34 -0.16
CA LEU A 91 17.10 -0.08 0.50
C LEU A 91 17.05 1.40 0.92
N LEU A 92 16.21 2.17 0.23
CA LEU A 92 15.95 3.57 0.56
C LEU A 92 14.73 3.67 1.46
N MET A 93 14.86 4.29 2.63
CA MET A 93 13.79 4.39 3.62
C MET A 93 13.39 5.85 3.86
N HIS A 94 12.15 6.19 3.53
CA HIS A 94 11.51 7.46 3.89
C HIS A 94 10.68 7.27 5.16
N THR A 95 11.36 7.38 6.29
CA THR A 95 10.79 7.16 7.62
C THR A 95 11.67 7.80 8.68
N ALA A 96 11.12 7.99 9.89
CA ALA A 96 11.94 8.34 11.05
C ALA A 96 12.84 7.15 11.41
N ALA A 97 14.15 7.38 11.54
CA ALA A 97 15.09 6.33 11.88
C ALA A 97 14.80 5.73 13.26
N VAL A 98 14.34 6.55 14.21
CA VAL A 98 13.91 6.13 15.55
C VAL A 98 12.52 6.72 15.84
N ASP A 99 11.59 5.92 16.34
CA ASP A 99 10.24 6.35 16.76
C ASP A 99 9.83 5.51 17.98
N GLU A 100 9.29 6.16 19.00
CA GLU A 100 8.85 5.50 20.26
C GLU A 100 7.74 4.44 20.02
N ASN A 101 6.91 4.63 18.99
CA ASN A 101 5.84 3.68 18.60
C ASN A 101 6.34 2.59 17.64
N GLY A 102 7.61 2.67 17.25
CA GLY A 102 8.29 1.76 16.33
C GLY A 102 9.52 1.15 16.95
N THR A 103 10.68 1.42 16.36
CA THR A 103 11.97 0.88 16.80
C THR A 103 13.12 1.81 16.41
N ASP A 104 14.32 1.50 16.92
CA ASP A 104 15.60 2.06 16.50
C ASP A 104 16.09 1.28 15.26
N LEU A 105 15.83 1.81 14.07
CA LEU A 105 16.21 1.16 12.81
C LEU A 105 17.71 1.14 12.57
N PRO A 106 18.50 2.18 12.89
CA PRO A 106 19.95 2.10 12.90
C PRO A 106 20.51 0.89 13.69
N ALA A 107 19.99 0.65 14.90
CA ALA A 107 20.41 -0.51 15.69
C ALA A 107 20.02 -1.85 15.03
N VAL A 108 18.86 -1.91 14.37
CA VAL A 108 18.47 -3.12 13.59
C VAL A 108 19.42 -3.33 12.41
N ILE A 109 19.78 -2.28 11.68
CA ILE A 109 20.72 -2.35 10.56
C ILE A 109 22.09 -2.83 11.04
N GLU A 110 22.64 -2.21 12.09
CA GLU A 110 23.92 -2.57 12.66
C GLU A 110 23.98 -4.06 13.08
N ALA A 111 22.90 -4.54 13.69
CA ALA A 111 22.83 -5.91 14.19
C ALA A 111 22.62 -6.97 13.09
N LEU A 112 21.87 -6.66 12.03
CA LEU A 112 21.32 -7.66 11.13
C LEU A 112 21.65 -7.47 9.64
N CYS A 113 21.87 -6.23 9.16
CA CYS A 113 21.94 -5.95 7.73
C CYS A 113 23.26 -5.28 7.32
N PRO A 114 24.22 -6.02 6.77
CA PRO A 114 25.52 -5.47 6.34
C PRO A 114 25.47 -4.76 4.99
N TYR A 115 24.30 -4.64 4.39
CA TYR A 115 24.10 -4.06 3.06
C TYR A 115 23.64 -2.59 3.13
N ASP A 116 23.66 -1.91 2.00
CA ASP A 116 23.29 -0.50 1.93
C ASP A 116 21.83 -0.25 2.28
N VAL A 117 21.61 0.43 3.39
CA VAL A 117 20.31 1.00 3.80
C VAL A 117 20.50 2.49 4.06
N LYS A 118 19.71 3.34 3.41
CA LYS A 118 19.78 4.79 3.58
C LYS A 118 18.43 5.36 3.99
N PHE A 119 18.47 6.38 4.84
CA PHE A 119 17.29 7.17 5.19
C PHE A 119 17.30 8.47 4.41
N THR A 120 16.13 8.92 3.95
CA THR A 120 16.05 10.23 3.26
C THR A 120 16.34 11.39 4.21
N GLY A 121 16.09 11.22 5.52
CA GLY A 121 16.42 12.19 6.56
C GLY A 121 15.63 13.50 6.51
N LEU A 122 14.71 13.66 5.57
CA LEU A 122 14.02 14.91 5.26
C LEU A 122 12.50 14.74 5.31
N LYS A 123 11.80 15.82 5.68
CA LYS A 123 10.40 15.97 5.33
C LYS A 123 10.33 16.49 3.90
N LEU A 124 9.70 15.71 3.01
CA LEU A 124 9.65 16.02 1.59
C LEU A 124 8.26 16.54 1.20
N GLU A 125 8.22 17.53 0.34
CA GLU A 125 7.00 17.93 -0.36
C GLU A 125 6.66 16.92 -1.46
N GLN A 126 5.41 16.92 -1.89
CA GLN A 126 4.88 15.90 -2.82
C GLN A 126 5.66 15.83 -4.14
N ASP A 127 6.09 16.96 -4.68
CA ASP A 127 6.88 17.00 -5.92
C ASP A 127 8.22 16.26 -5.76
N ARG A 128 8.91 16.49 -4.64
CA ARG A 128 10.16 15.81 -4.33
C ARG A 128 9.94 14.31 -4.05
N LEU A 129 8.83 13.97 -3.42
CA LEU A 129 8.47 12.58 -3.22
C LEU A 129 8.17 11.88 -4.55
N ASN A 130 7.51 12.59 -5.50
CA ASN A 130 7.31 12.08 -6.84
C ASN A 130 8.63 11.82 -7.59
N GLU A 131 9.64 12.69 -7.42
CA GLU A 131 10.98 12.45 -7.97
C GLU A 131 11.58 11.15 -7.40
N ILE A 132 11.42 10.89 -6.09
CA ILE A 132 11.90 9.62 -5.50
C ILE A 132 11.20 8.42 -6.10
N TYR A 133 9.86 8.45 -6.23
CA TYR A 133 9.14 7.35 -6.88
C TYR A 133 9.62 7.09 -8.31
N ASN A 134 10.05 8.13 -9.03
CA ASN A 134 10.62 7.99 -10.38
C ASN A 134 12.10 7.54 -10.41
N LEU A 135 12.80 7.55 -9.27
CA LEU A 135 14.19 7.09 -9.15
C LEU A 135 14.31 5.64 -8.72
N VAL A 136 13.31 5.12 -8.02
CA VAL A 136 13.36 3.79 -7.42
C VAL A 136 12.75 2.74 -8.33
N ASP A 137 13.17 1.51 -8.17
CA ASP A 137 12.75 0.39 -9.00
C ASP A 137 11.44 -0.24 -8.52
N CYS A 138 11.18 -0.17 -7.20
CA CYS A 138 9.99 -0.75 -6.59
C CYS A 138 9.72 -0.13 -5.21
N THR A 139 8.45 0.02 -4.86
CA THR A 139 8.03 0.40 -3.51
C THR A 139 7.47 -0.80 -2.76
N ILE A 140 7.91 -0.98 -1.51
CA ILE A 140 7.47 -2.09 -0.65
C ILE A 140 6.60 -1.63 0.51
N ASN A 141 5.49 -2.33 0.77
CA ASN A 141 4.65 -2.14 1.94
C ASN A 141 4.13 -3.49 2.47
N ILE A 142 4.76 -4.00 3.49
CA ILE A 142 4.38 -5.26 4.16
C ILE A 142 3.68 -5.03 5.50
N ALA A 143 2.97 -3.91 5.64
CA ALA A 143 2.21 -3.62 6.84
C ALA A 143 1.25 -4.77 7.20
N ASN A 144 1.13 -5.10 8.48
CA ASN A 144 0.25 -6.15 8.99
C ASN A 144 -1.24 -5.82 8.80
N ASN A 145 -1.56 -4.55 8.72
CA ASN A 145 -2.88 -4.04 8.35
C ASN A 145 -2.74 -2.64 7.74
N GLU A 146 -3.57 -2.35 6.75
CA GLU A 146 -3.55 -1.08 6.04
C GLU A 146 -4.96 -0.66 5.62
N GLY A 147 -5.33 0.59 5.91
CA GLY A 147 -6.63 1.13 5.50
C GLY A 147 -6.74 1.28 3.99
N PHE A 148 -5.72 1.88 3.37
CA PHE A 148 -5.64 2.06 1.93
C PHE A 148 -4.23 1.83 1.37
N GLY A 149 -3.19 2.44 1.99
CA GLY A 149 -1.81 2.39 1.50
C GLY A 149 -1.53 3.53 0.51
N LEU A 150 -1.56 4.78 1.00
CA LEU A 150 -1.32 5.96 0.16
C LEU A 150 0.02 5.86 -0.58
N THR A 151 1.06 5.42 0.11
CA THR A 151 2.44 5.40 -0.42
C THR A 151 2.62 4.45 -1.61
N THR A 152 1.97 3.29 -1.59
CA THR A 152 1.97 2.36 -2.73
C THR A 152 1.07 2.83 -3.86
N ALA A 153 -0.03 3.49 -3.53
CA ALA A 153 -0.90 4.12 -4.52
C ALA A 153 -0.20 5.30 -5.23
N GLU A 154 0.55 6.12 -4.50
CA GLU A 154 1.40 7.19 -5.04
C GLU A 154 2.50 6.62 -5.95
N SER A 155 3.16 5.53 -5.52
CA SER A 155 4.15 4.80 -6.31
C SER A 155 3.60 4.34 -7.66
N LEU A 156 2.45 3.64 -7.64
CA LEU A 156 1.77 3.20 -8.85
C LEU A 156 1.34 4.39 -9.74
N MET A 157 0.84 5.46 -9.13
CA MET A 157 0.44 6.66 -9.87
C MET A 157 1.67 7.34 -10.52
N ALA A 158 2.85 7.25 -9.91
CA ALA A 158 4.12 7.69 -10.48
C ALA A 158 4.66 6.73 -11.57
N GLY A 159 4.10 5.53 -11.72
CA GLY A 159 4.53 4.53 -12.69
C GLY A 159 5.59 3.58 -12.16
N THR A 160 5.67 3.37 -10.86
CA THR A 160 6.63 2.49 -10.21
C THR A 160 5.92 1.29 -9.58
N PRO A 161 6.34 0.03 -9.87
CA PRO A 161 5.71 -1.18 -9.37
C PRO A 161 5.83 -1.33 -7.85
N ILE A 162 5.02 -2.23 -7.27
CA ILE A 162 4.92 -2.41 -5.83
C ILE A 162 5.06 -3.87 -5.39
N ILE A 163 5.59 -4.06 -4.18
CA ILE A 163 5.49 -5.30 -3.41
C ILE A 163 4.61 -5.02 -2.21
N VAL A 164 3.55 -5.79 -2.01
CA VAL A 164 2.59 -5.53 -0.92
C VAL A 164 2.15 -6.80 -0.21
N ASN A 165 1.95 -6.69 1.11
CA ASN A 165 1.18 -7.66 1.85
C ASN A 165 -0.29 -7.62 1.39
N VAL A 166 -0.89 -8.79 1.15
CA VAL A 166 -2.31 -8.92 0.75
C VAL A 166 -3.21 -8.72 1.97
N THR A 167 -3.33 -7.47 2.39
CA THR A 167 -4.14 -7.09 3.56
C THR A 167 -4.90 -5.78 3.33
N GLY A 168 -6.07 -5.66 3.92
CA GLY A 168 -6.86 -4.43 3.94
C GLY A 168 -6.99 -3.77 2.56
N GLY A 169 -6.77 -2.46 2.51
CA GLY A 169 -6.86 -1.66 1.28
C GLY A 169 -5.71 -1.84 0.29
N LEU A 170 -4.60 -2.47 0.68
CA LEU A 170 -3.54 -2.82 -0.28
C LEU A 170 -4.04 -3.78 -1.36
N GLN A 171 -5.02 -4.64 -1.03
CA GLN A 171 -5.64 -5.54 -1.99
C GLN A 171 -6.32 -4.81 -3.16
N ASP A 172 -6.87 -3.62 -2.92
CA ASP A 172 -7.57 -2.83 -3.93
C ASP A 172 -6.62 -2.26 -4.98
N GLN A 173 -5.31 -2.23 -4.68
CA GLN A 173 -4.24 -1.79 -5.59
C GLN A 173 -3.62 -2.93 -6.39
N CYS A 174 -3.92 -4.19 -6.03
CA CYS A 174 -3.34 -5.35 -6.69
C CYS A 174 -3.99 -5.70 -8.03
N GLY A 175 -5.13 -5.10 -8.36
CA GLY A 175 -5.86 -5.46 -9.58
C GLY A 175 -6.30 -6.93 -9.61
N PHE A 176 -6.66 -7.49 -8.45
CA PHE A 176 -7.14 -8.86 -8.38
C PHE A 176 -8.44 -9.03 -9.16
N ASN A 177 -8.51 -10.10 -9.95
CA ASN A 177 -9.75 -10.48 -10.61
C ASN A 177 -10.64 -11.23 -9.61
N TYR A 178 -11.48 -10.48 -8.90
CA TYR A 178 -12.44 -11.04 -7.96
C TYR A 178 -13.71 -11.48 -8.70
N THR A 179 -14.01 -12.77 -8.63
CA THR A 179 -15.33 -13.32 -8.92
C THR A 179 -16.11 -13.52 -7.62
N ALA A 180 -17.41 -13.78 -7.71
CA ALA A 180 -18.21 -14.08 -6.52
C ALA A 180 -17.64 -15.29 -5.72
N ASP A 181 -16.96 -16.19 -6.41
CA ASP A 181 -16.43 -17.44 -5.84
C ASP A 181 -15.02 -17.28 -5.26
N ASN A 182 -14.22 -16.28 -5.74
CA ASN A 182 -12.83 -16.08 -5.32
C ASN A 182 -12.60 -14.76 -4.55
N TYR A 183 -13.69 -14.10 -4.13
CA TYR A 183 -13.58 -12.86 -3.38
C TYR A 183 -12.84 -13.07 -2.05
N ILE A 184 -11.76 -12.32 -1.85
CA ILE A 184 -10.94 -12.44 -0.63
C ILE A 184 -11.68 -11.78 0.53
N THR A 185 -12.28 -12.60 1.37
CA THR A 185 -12.88 -12.18 2.65
C THR A 185 -11.91 -12.48 3.79
N PHE A 186 -12.20 -11.96 4.97
CA PHE A 186 -11.51 -12.35 6.20
C PHE A 186 -11.46 -13.89 6.39
N GLY A 187 -12.52 -14.61 6.02
CA GLY A 187 -12.56 -16.08 6.06
C GLY A 187 -11.72 -16.76 4.97
N THR A 188 -11.57 -16.14 3.80
CA THR A 188 -10.78 -16.69 2.68
C THR A 188 -9.29 -16.40 2.79
N LEU A 189 -8.87 -15.30 3.43
CA LEU A 189 -7.48 -15.07 3.80
C LEU A 189 -6.91 -16.21 4.65
N HIS A 190 -7.76 -16.83 5.49
CA HIS A 190 -7.40 -17.99 6.30
C HIS A 190 -7.35 -19.30 5.50
N ASN A 191 -7.97 -19.34 4.33
CA ASN A 191 -8.03 -20.55 3.51
C ASN A 191 -7.03 -20.46 2.34
N ARG A 192 -5.74 -20.72 2.64
CA ARG A 192 -4.62 -20.69 1.70
C ARG A 192 -4.83 -21.47 0.40
N LYS A 193 -5.84 -22.35 0.33
CA LYS A 193 -6.14 -23.16 -0.86
C LYS A 193 -6.67 -22.35 -2.03
N THR A 194 -7.17 -21.13 -1.80
CA THR A 194 -7.72 -20.25 -2.86
C THR A 194 -6.69 -19.30 -3.47
N HIS A 195 -5.51 -19.18 -2.88
CA HIS A 195 -4.48 -18.22 -3.33
C HIS A 195 -3.92 -18.51 -4.73
N GLY A 196 -3.83 -19.77 -5.13
CA GLY A 196 -3.24 -20.17 -6.40
C GLY A 196 -4.09 -19.90 -7.65
N SER A 197 -5.35 -19.44 -7.49
CA SER A 197 -6.27 -19.18 -8.61
C SER A 197 -6.57 -17.68 -8.83
N THR A 198 -6.02 -16.80 -8.01
CA THR A 198 -6.30 -15.37 -8.09
C THR A 198 -5.26 -14.69 -8.97
N THR A 199 -5.69 -14.20 -10.13
CA THR A 199 -4.84 -13.35 -10.96
C THR A 199 -4.78 -11.94 -10.42
N HIS A 200 -3.65 -11.28 -10.60
CA HIS A 200 -3.40 -9.91 -10.18
C HIS A 200 -2.77 -9.09 -11.30
N GLY A 201 -2.66 -7.79 -11.12
CA GLY A 201 -1.99 -6.92 -12.09
C GLY A 201 -0.49 -7.23 -12.20
N GLU A 202 0.07 -6.97 -13.36
CA GLU A 202 1.50 -7.21 -13.64
C GLU A 202 2.44 -6.26 -12.89
N TRP A 203 1.90 -5.16 -12.35
CA TRP A 203 2.62 -4.09 -11.62
C TRP A 203 2.85 -4.39 -10.15
N VAL A 204 2.35 -5.50 -9.65
CA VAL A 204 2.42 -5.86 -8.24
C VAL A 204 2.96 -7.27 -8.07
N VAL A 205 3.82 -7.43 -7.06
CA VAL A 205 4.15 -8.74 -6.49
C VAL A 205 3.45 -8.85 -5.13
N PRO A 206 2.31 -9.56 -5.07
CA PRO A 206 1.57 -9.72 -3.83
C PRO A 206 2.24 -10.78 -2.95
N VAL A 207 2.48 -10.43 -1.67
CA VAL A 207 2.94 -11.37 -0.66
C VAL A 207 1.74 -11.74 0.21
N TRP A 208 1.49 -13.03 0.37
CA TRP A 208 0.35 -13.52 1.11
C TRP A 208 0.68 -13.69 2.59
N PRO A 209 -0.23 -13.33 3.51
CA PRO A 209 -0.01 -13.56 4.94
C PRO A 209 0.26 -15.03 5.25
N SER A 210 1.35 -15.29 5.95
CA SER A 210 1.72 -16.63 6.45
C SER A 210 1.15 -16.91 7.82
N ALA A 211 0.85 -15.87 8.60
CA ALA A 211 0.27 -15.95 9.93
C ALA A 211 -0.72 -14.81 10.17
N ILE A 212 -1.67 -15.04 11.07
CA ILE A 212 -2.59 -14.02 11.56
C ILE A 212 -2.52 -14.01 13.06
N ASN A 213 -2.22 -12.82 13.60
CA ASN A 213 -2.13 -12.61 15.03
C ASN A 213 -3.26 -11.71 15.50
N LEU A 214 -3.84 -12.03 16.65
CA LEU A 214 -4.78 -11.15 17.31
C LEU A 214 -3.99 -10.21 18.22
N ASN A 215 -3.90 -8.96 17.82
CA ASN A 215 -3.33 -7.89 18.60
C ASN A 215 -4.42 -6.88 18.95
N GLY A 216 -4.26 -6.22 20.07
CA GLY A 216 -5.24 -5.24 20.48
C GLY A 216 -4.64 -4.18 21.39
N SER A 217 -5.41 -3.12 21.54
CA SER A 217 -5.19 -2.08 22.56
C SER A 217 -6.50 -1.84 23.29
N VAL A 218 -6.45 -1.13 24.41
CA VAL A 218 -7.67 -0.84 25.19
C VAL A 218 -8.80 -0.23 24.33
N PRO A 219 -8.53 0.77 23.44
CA PRO A 219 -9.58 1.35 22.61
C PRO A 219 -9.98 0.45 21.41
N THR A 220 -9.13 -0.48 20.99
CA THR A 220 -9.37 -1.37 19.85
C THR A 220 -8.92 -2.79 20.19
N PRO A 221 -9.74 -3.55 20.95
CA PRO A 221 -9.31 -4.82 21.55
C PRO A 221 -9.19 -5.97 20.53
N TYR A 222 -9.72 -5.81 19.32
CA TYR A 222 -9.76 -6.85 18.31
C TYR A 222 -9.13 -6.35 17.00
N ILE A 223 -7.79 -6.40 16.92
CA ILE A 223 -7.06 -6.12 15.68
C ILE A 223 -6.43 -7.45 15.23
N PHE A 224 -6.78 -7.89 14.04
CA PHE A 224 -6.11 -9.00 13.39
C PHE A 224 -5.01 -8.45 12.50
N ASP A 225 -3.77 -8.89 12.77
CA ASP A 225 -2.59 -8.54 12.00
C ASP A 225 -2.25 -9.68 11.05
N ASP A 226 -2.23 -9.37 9.76
CA ASP A 226 -1.83 -10.27 8.68
C ASP A 226 -0.32 -10.19 8.51
N ARG A 227 0.43 -11.17 9.04
CA ARG A 227 1.89 -11.17 8.97
C ARG A 227 2.40 -12.03 7.82
N VAL A 228 3.29 -11.48 7.02
CA VAL A 228 4.04 -12.17 5.95
C VAL A 228 5.27 -12.89 6.51
N ASN A 229 5.82 -13.80 5.73
CA ASN A 229 7.10 -14.45 6.01
C ASN A 229 8.23 -13.69 5.31
N ASP A 230 9.33 -13.45 6.00
CA ASP A 230 10.44 -12.63 5.50
C ASP A 230 11.16 -13.28 4.29
N GLU A 231 11.21 -14.61 4.20
CA GLU A 231 11.77 -15.34 3.05
C GLU A 231 10.87 -15.21 1.81
N GLU A 232 9.54 -15.21 2.01
CA GLU A 232 8.59 -14.95 0.91
C GLU A 232 8.70 -13.49 0.42
N VAL A 233 8.91 -12.54 1.33
CA VAL A 233 9.17 -11.13 0.98
C VAL A 233 10.49 -11.00 0.23
N ALA A 234 11.58 -11.67 0.68
CA ALA A 234 12.86 -11.69 -0.02
C ALA A 234 12.73 -12.28 -1.43
N THR A 235 11.93 -13.33 -1.58
CA THR A 235 11.61 -13.93 -2.90
C THR A 235 10.86 -12.92 -3.79
N ALA A 236 9.91 -12.17 -3.23
CA ALA A 236 9.19 -11.14 -3.97
C ALA A 236 10.12 -9.99 -4.41
N ILE A 237 11.09 -9.59 -3.56
CA ILE A 237 12.11 -8.60 -3.91
C ILE A 237 12.97 -9.12 -5.07
N ASN A 238 13.44 -10.39 -4.99
CA ASN A 238 14.22 -11.00 -6.03
C ASN A 238 13.46 -11.09 -7.36
N GLN A 239 12.15 -11.39 -7.33
CA GLN A 239 11.32 -11.41 -8.54
C GLN A 239 11.33 -10.05 -9.24
N VAL A 240 11.22 -8.94 -8.52
CA VAL A 240 11.29 -7.59 -9.10
C VAL A 240 12.71 -7.24 -9.55
N TYR A 241 13.71 -7.68 -8.82
CA TYR A 241 15.13 -7.49 -9.18
C TYR A 241 15.46 -8.14 -10.53
N GLU A 242 14.93 -9.33 -10.80
CA GLU A 242 15.14 -10.05 -12.06
C GLU A 242 14.46 -9.41 -13.28
N TRP A 243 13.46 -8.55 -13.09
CA TRP A 243 12.90 -7.77 -14.19
C TRP A 243 13.93 -6.77 -14.70
N SER A 244 14.04 -6.62 -16.02
CA SER A 244 14.86 -5.54 -16.61
C SER A 244 14.33 -4.16 -16.20
N LYS A 245 15.15 -3.11 -16.34
CA LYS A 245 14.70 -1.73 -16.06
C LYS A 245 13.51 -1.33 -16.93
N GLU A 246 13.53 -1.77 -18.20
CA GLU A 246 12.44 -1.55 -19.14
C GLU A 246 11.18 -2.27 -18.72
N GLU A 247 11.30 -3.51 -18.25
CA GLU A 247 10.17 -4.31 -17.78
C GLU A 247 9.56 -3.71 -16.50
N ARG A 248 10.37 -3.27 -15.52
CA ARG A 248 9.89 -2.57 -14.33
C ARG A 248 9.09 -1.32 -14.72
N LYS A 249 9.61 -0.54 -15.67
CA LYS A 249 8.93 0.66 -16.16
C LYS A 249 7.61 0.32 -16.88
N GLU A 250 7.60 -0.67 -17.77
CA GLU A 250 6.38 -1.09 -18.47
C GLU A 250 5.31 -1.56 -17.48
N ARG A 251 5.68 -2.42 -16.54
CA ARG A 251 4.78 -2.92 -15.49
C ARG A 251 4.26 -1.79 -14.62
N GLY A 252 5.10 -0.87 -14.19
CA GLY A 252 4.71 0.30 -13.42
C GLY A 252 3.72 1.21 -14.17
N LEU A 253 3.90 1.41 -15.49
CA LEU A 253 2.96 2.17 -16.32
C LEU A 253 1.58 1.49 -16.44
N LYS A 254 1.52 0.15 -16.51
CA LYS A 254 0.26 -0.59 -16.43
C LYS A 254 -0.42 -0.38 -15.07
N GLY A 255 0.36 -0.31 -13.99
CA GLY A 255 -0.13 0.04 -12.66
C GLY A 255 -0.70 1.46 -12.60
N ARG A 256 -0.03 2.42 -13.22
CA ARG A 256 -0.55 3.78 -13.34
C ARG A 256 -1.88 3.84 -14.10
N GLU A 257 -1.99 3.12 -15.21
CA GLU A 257 -3.23 3.07 -15.97
C GLU A 257 -4.39 2.53 -15.12
N PHE A 258 -4.15 1.44 -14.39
CA PHE A 258 -5.11 0.91 -13.43
C PHE A 258 -5.49 1.95 -12.36
N MET A 259 -4.53 2.67 -11.80
CA MET A 259 -4.77 3.70 -10.79
C MET A 259 -5.60 4.87 -11.33
N ILE A 260 -5.33 5.32 -12.55
CA ILE A 260 -6.12 6.39 -13.20
C ILE A 260 -7.57 5.96 -13.38
N GLN A 261 -7.80 4.73 -13.82
CA GLN A 261 -9.14 4.21 -14.11
C GLN A 261 -9.96 3.88 -12.85
N ASN A 262 -9.30 3.57 -11.73
CA ASN A 262 -10.01 3.02 -10.56
C ASN A 262 -9.82 3.84 -9.27
N LEU A 263 -8.66 4.50 -9.08
CA LEU A 263 -8.24 5.08 -7.82
C LEU A 263 -7.66 6.49 -7.99
N SER A 264 -8.07 7.22 -9.03
CA SER A 264 -7.69 8.63 -9.20
C SER A 264 -8.56 9.55 -8.34
N SER A 265 -8.06 10.76 -8.08
CA SER A 265 -8.83 11.81 -7.39
C SER A 265 -10.11 12.18 -8.14
N GLU A 266 -10.14 12.03 -9.45
CA GLU A 266 -11.33 12.27 -10.28
C GLU A 266 -12.39 11.18 -10.05
N ILE A 267 -11.99 9.91 -10.05
CA ILE A 267 -12.89 8.79 -9.74
C ILE A 267 -13.47 8.94 -8.33
N MET A 268 -12.63 9.28 -7.35
CA MET A 268 -13.08 9.54 -5.98
C MET A 268 -14.13 10.67 -5.94
N ALA A 269 -13.86 11.80 -6.61
CA ALA A 269 -14.77 12.94 -6.64
C ALA A 269 -16.10 12.60 -7.31
N ASN A 270 -16.08 11.94 -8.46
CA ASN A 270 -17.27 11.53 -9.19
C ASN A 270 -18.13 10.56 -8.37
N THR A 271 -17.51 9.55 -7.78
CA THR A 271 -18.22 8.57 -6.91
C THR A 271 -18.86 9.26 -5.70
N LEU A 272 -18.19 10.26 -5.10
CA LEU A 272 -18.74 11.03 -4.00
C LEU A 272 -19.93 11.87 -4.44
N ILE A 273 -19.83 12.57 -5.59
CA ILE A 273 -20.91 13.39 -6.16
C ILE A 273 -22.13 12.52 -6.46
N GLU A 274 -21.94 11.38 -7.13
CA GLU A 274 -23.03 10.43 -7.42
C GLU A 274 -23.71 9.94 -6.15
N GLY A 275 -22.98 9.60 -5.10
CA GLY A 275 -23.53 9.20 -3.81
C GLY A 275 -24.34 10.31 -3.13
N ILE A 276 -23.91 11.57 -3.24
CA ILE A 276 -24.63 12.73 -2.73
C ILE A 276 -25.94 12.95 -3.53
N GLU A 277 -25.86 12.89 -4.86
CA GLU A 277 -27.04 13.04 -5.73
C GLU A 277 -28.09 11.96 -5.46
N GLN A 278 -27.68 10.70 -5.36
CA GLN A 278 -28.56 9.59 -4.98
C GLN A 278 -29.22 9.82 -3.61
N THR A 279 -28.46 10.39 -2.66
CA THR A 279 -28.99 10.72 -1.35
C THR A 279 -30.10 11.79 -1.45
N PHE A 280 -29.90 12.85 -2.21
CA PHE A 280 -30.90 13.89 -2.41
C PHE A 280 -32.18 13.38 -3.13
N GLN A 281 -32.02 12.45 -4.07
CA GLN A 281 -33.15 11.86 -4.80
C GLN A 281 -33.99 10.90 -3.92
N ASN A 282 -33.37 10.17 -3.04
CA ASN A 282 -34.01 9.07 -2.32
C ASN A 282 -34.36 9.41 -0.86
N TYR A 283 -33.65 10.39 -0.26
CA TYR A 283 -33.88 10.74 1.14
C TYR A 283 -35.26 11.44 1.34
N LYS A 284 -36.06 10.80 2.20
CA LYS A 284 -37.33 11.41 2.67
C LYS A 284 -37.18 11.75 4.14
N PRO A 285 -37.30 13.03 4.53
CA PRO A 285 -37.25 13.43 5.93
C PRO A 285 -38.31 12.69 6.74
N LYS A 286 -37.89 11.98 7.79
CA LYS A 286 -38.86 11.41 8.73
C LYS A 286 -39.40 12.53 9.61
N LYS A 287 -40.71 12.65 9.70
CA LYS A 287 -41.38 13.49 10.69
C LYS A 287 -40.98 13.00 12.08
N ARG A 288 -40.17 13.78 12.80
CA ARG A 288 -39.68 13.37 14.13
C ARG A 288 -40.66 13.66 15.24
N PHE A 289 -41.51 14.67 15.08
CA PHE A 289 -42.47 15.11 16.09
C PHE A 289 -43.72 15.64 15.44
N ASP A 290 -44.87 15.31 16.01
CA ASP A 290 -46.12 16.09 15.82
C ASP A 290 -46.29 16.98 17.05
N LEU A 291 -46.29 18.28 16.84
CA LEU A 291 -46.62 19.25 17.91
C LEU A 291 -48.14 19.28 18.08
N TYR A 292 -48.64 18.72 19.15
CA TYR A 292 -50.02 18.87 19.56
C TYR A 292 -50.14 20.06 20.51
N LYS A 293 -51.05 21.01 20.17
CA LYS A 293 -51.43 22.05 21.10
C LYS A 293 -52.38 21.41 22.12
N ILE A 294 -51.93 21.29 23.37
CA ILE A 294 -52.81 20.91 24.47
C ILE A 294 -53.63 22.16 24.79
N VAL A 295 -54.94 22.10 24.54
CA VAL A 295 -55.91 23.14 24.87
C VAL A 295 -56.44 22.91 26.29
#